data_1dabd890afe4f8cf313df1bff1f44a66
#
_entry.id   1dabd890afe4f8cf313df1bff1f44a66
#
_cell.length_a   1.000
_cell.length_b   1.000
_cell.length_c   1.000
_cell.angle_alpha   90.00
_cell.angle_beta   90.00
_cell.angle_gamma   90.00
#
_symmetry.space_group_name_H-M   'P 1'
#
loop_
_entity.id
_entity.type
_entity.pdbx_description
1 polymer ?
#
loop_
_entity_poly.entity_id
_entity_poly.type
_entity_poly.pdbx_seq_one_letter_code
_entity_poly.pdbx_strand_id
1 'polypeptide(L)'
;MKQAAVFLADGFEEVEALSPVDYLRRAGVDVITVAVPSPTMQEKKVVVSSHKVPVIADLTLDEYFIKYGKKVPDCVICPGGSVGATNLSNCTTLLVHMEKAWDDGKIVAAICASPAVVLGKTKIPDGRKWTCYPGMEIEADKKYLGNYINDVVVTDGNLVTSRGPGASEQFAMELVRILAGQETADKIRKVSQQR
;
A
#
# COMPACT_ATOMS: atom_id res chain seq x y z
N MET A 1 9.80 -12.64 12.62
CA MET A 1 9.53 -11.20 12.47
C MET A 1 8.61 -11.05 11.28
N LYS A 2 7.53 -10.26 11.39
CA LYS A 2 6.63 -9.95 10.27
C LYS A 2 7.33 -9.00 9.30
N GLN A 3 7.02 -9.13 8.00
CA GLN A 3 7.62 -8.33 6.95
C GLN A 3 6.54 -7.62 6.14
N ALA A 4 6.77 -6.36 5.78
CA ALA A 4 5.93 -5.59 4.88
C ALA A 4 6.76 -4.98 3.73
N ALA A 5 6.17 -4.87 2.54
CA ALA A 5 6.78 -4.19 1.41
C ALA A 5 5.88 -3.04 0.95
N VAL A 6 6.43 -1.83 0.84
CA VAL A 6 5.77 -0.64 0.33
C VAL A 6 6.32 -0.33 -1.05
N PHE A 7 5.47 -0.41 -2.07
CA PHE A 7 5.88 -0.20 -3.46
C PHE A 7 5.66 1.26 -3.86
N LEU A 8 6.73 1.92 -4.28
CA LEU A 8 6.76 3.34 -4.60
C LEU A 8 7.05 3.54 -6.09
N ALA A 9 6.27 4.37 -6.76
CA ALA A 9 6.54 4.83 -8.11
C ALA A 9 6.45 6.36 -8.16
N ASP A 10 7.14 7.03 -9.09
CA ASP A 10 7.09 8.49 -9.20
C ASP A 10 5.66 9.02 -9.21
N GLY A 11 5.42 10.07 -8.44
CA GLY A 11 4.11 10.66 -8.23
C GLY A 11 3.30 9.99 -7.12
N PHE A 12 3.91 9.13 -6.29
CA PHE A 12 3.27 8.60 -5.09
C PHE A 12 2.95 9.69 -4.07
N GLU A 13 1.95 9.48 -3.21
CA GLU A 13 1.62 10.39 -2.12
C GLU A 13 2.49 10.07 -0.90
N GLU A 14 3.35 11.01 -0.51
CA GLU A 14 4.37 10.79 0.52
C GLU A 14 3.80 10.49 1.90
N VAL A 15 2.70 11.14 2.29
CA VAL A 15 2.08 10.91 3.59
C VAL A 15 1.49 9.51 3.67
N GLU A 16 0.92 9.03 2.58
CA GLU A 16 0.31 7.70 2.49
C GLU A 16 1.34 6.57 2.49
N ALA A 17 2.52 6.85 1.93
CA ALA A 17 3.62 5.90 1.90
C ALA A 17 4.40 5.86 3.21
N LEU A 18 4.79 7.03 3.72
CA LEU A 18 5.73 7.13 4.84
C LEU A 18 5.06 6.89 6.19
N SER A 19 3.75 7.16 6.34
CA SER A 19 3.05 6.82 7.58
C SER A 19 3.06 5.32 7.86
N PRO A 20 2.68 4.41 6.94
CA PRO A 20 2.83 2.98 7.18
C PRO A 20 4.27 2.55 7.42
N VAL A 21 5.25 3.14 6.70
CA VAL A 21 6.67 2.83 6.92
C VAL A 21 7.08 3.15 8.36
N ASP A 22 6.78 4.36 8.85
CA ASP A 22 7.15 4.78 10.21
C ASP A 22 6.46 3.91 11.27
N TYR A 23 5.13 3.81 11.24
CA TYR A 23 4.38 3.12 12.28
C TYR A 23 4.64 1.61 12.32
N LEU A 24 4.79 0.96 11.18
CA LEU A 24 5.12 -0.46 11.13
C LEU A 24 6.56 -0.72 11.62
N ARG A 25 7.53 0.15 11.30
CA ARG A 25 8.89 0.05 11.84
C ARG A 25 8.90 0.26 13.36
N ARG A 26 8.13 1.21 13.90
CA ARG A 26 7.93 1.35 15.36
C ARG A 26 7.33 0.09 16.00
N ALA A 27 6.50 -0.63 15.29
CA ALA A 27 5.90 -1.89 15.73
C ALA A 27 6.85 -3.10 15.65
N GLY A 28 8.09 -2.92 15.19
CA GLY A 28 9.05 -4.01 15.00
C GLY A 28 8.80 -4.88 13.78
N VAL A 29 8.00 -4.40 12.82
CA VAL A 29 7.83 -5.03 11.51
C VAL A 29 9.01 -4.67 10.62
N ASP A 30 9.58 -5.66 9.91
CA ASP A 30 10.61 -5.44 8.89
C ASP A 30 9.97 -4.83 7.64
N VAL A 31 10.09 -3.51 7.48
CA VAL A 31 9.49 -2.76 6.37
C VAL A 31 10.53 -2.42 5.33
N ILE A 32 10.25 -2.84 4.10
CA ILE A 32 11.09 -2.59 2.92
C ILE A 32 10.33 -1.67 1.97
N THR A 33 10.98 -0.58 1.57
CA THR A 33 10.48 0.28 0.48
C THR A 33 11.08 -0.18 -0.85
N VAL A 34 10.25 -0.31 -1.87
CA VAL A 34 10.63 -0.85 -3.19
C VAL A 34 10.32 0.17 -4.28
N ALA A 35 11.34 0.63 -4.98
CA ALA A 35 11.20 1.51 -6.13
C ALA A 35 10.72 0.71 -7.35
N VAL A 36 9.52 1.05 -7.82
CA VAL A 36 8.93 0.48 -9.05
C VAL A 36 9.29 1.39 -10.22
N PRO A 37 9.85 0.86 -11.32
CA PRO A 37 10.21 1.66 -12.47
C PRO A 37 9.04 2.46 -13.03
N SER A 38 9.28 3.73 -13.35
CA SER A 38 8.32 4.64 -13.98
C SER A 38 8.99 5.41 -15.12
N PRO A 39 8.23 5.93 -16.11
CA PRO A 39 8.81 6.65 -17.25
C PRO A 39 9.60 7.91 -16.86
N THR A 40 9.32 8.48 -15.69
CA THR A 40 9.95 9.72 -15.19
C THR A 40 11.11 9.48 -14.23
N MET A 41 11.35 8.23 -13.86
CA MET A 41 12.41 7.87 -12.90
C MET A 41 13.80 8.14 -13.48
N GLN A 42 14.56 9.01 -12.83
CA GLN A 42 15.92 9.38 -13.25
C GLN A 42 17.00 8.48 -12.63
N GLU A 43 16.81 8.09 -11.39
CA GLU A 43 17.72 7.23 -10.64
C GLU A 43 16.98 6.01 -10.09
N LYS A 44 17.58 4.84 -10.19
CA LYS A 44 16.91 3.55 -9.90
C LYS A 44 16.25 3.41 -8.53
N LYS A 45 16.76 4.11 -7.50
CA LYS A 45 16.20 4.06 -6.13
C LYS A 45 15.59 5.36 -5.66
N VAL A 46 15.73 6.45 -6.41
CA VAL A 46 15.13 7.73 -6.05
C VAL A 46 13.76 7.82 -6.67
N VAL A 47 12.74 7.82 -5.82
CA VAL A 47 11.35 7.97 -6.22
C VAL A 47 10.85 9.34 -5.77
N VAL A 48 10.31 10.13 -6.69
CA VAL A 48 9.85 11.50 -6.42
C VAL A 48 8.35 11.49 -6.18
N SER A 49 7.92 11.99 -5.02
CA SER A 49 6.51 12.04 -4.63
C SER A 49 5.69 13.07 -5.44
N SER A 50 4.38 13.08 -5.24
CA SER A 50 3.45 14.02 -5.87
C SER A 50 3.79 15.48 -5.54
N HIS A 51 4.30 15.76 -4.34
CA HIS A 51 4.71 17.08 -3.88
C HIS A 51 6.24 17.31 -3.97
N LYS A 52 6.91 16.56 -4.86
CA LYS A 52 8.34 16.74 -5.20
C LYS A 52 9.32 16.42 -4.08
N VAL A 53 8.94 15.58 -3.15
CA VAL A 53 9.84 15.05 -2.11
C VAL A 53 10.55 13.82 -2.65
N PRO A 54 11.88 13.84 -2.82
CA PRO A 54 12.62 12.65 -3.23
C PRO A 54 12.77 11.68 -2.05
N VAL A 55 12.50 10.41 -2.29
CA VAL A 55 12.67 9.33 -1.30
C VAL A 55 13.59 8.27 -1.90
N ILE A 56 14.60 7.87 -1.15
CA ILE A 56 15.49 6.77 -1.52
C ILE A 56 14.85 5.47 -1.00
N ALA A 57 14.41 4.61 -1.91
CA ALA A 57 13.88 3.30 -1.57
C ALA A 57 15.00 2.33 -1.14
N ASP A 58 14.69 1.38 -0.27
CA ASP A 58 15.63 0.35 0.20
C ASP A 58 16.12 -0.53 -0.97
N LEU A 59 15.21 -0.91 -1.87
CA LEU A 59 15.48 -1.78 -3.02
C LEU A 59 14.82 -1.24 -4.29
N THR A 60 15.41 -1.56 -5.44
CA THR A 60 14.67 -1.53 -6.71
C THR A 60 13.76 -2.75 -6.80
N LEU A 61 12.82 -2.75 -7.75
CA LEU A 61 11.95 -3.90 -8.01
C LEU A 61 12.76 -5.14 -8.39
N ASP A 62 13.79 -4.98 -9.22
CA ASP A 62 14.67 -6.09 -9.63
C ASP A 62 15.46 -6.64 -8.43
N GLU A 63 16.07 -5.78 -7.60
CA GLU A 63 16.76 -6.19 -6.38
C GLU A 63 15.84 -6.91 -5.40
N TYR A 64 14.58 -6.45 -5.29
CA TYR A 64 13.57 -7.10 -4.47
C TYR A 64 13.31 -8.54 -4.93
N PHE A 65 13.08 -8.76 -6.23
CA PHE A 65 12.84 -10.10 -6.75
C PHE A 65 14.09 -10.98 -6.77
N ILE A 66 15.28 -10.41 -6.96
CA ILE A 66 16.56 -11.16 -6.79
C ILE A 66 16.67 -11.65 -5.34
N LYS A 67 16.38 -10.80 -4.35
CA LYS A 67 16.55 -11.11 -2.93
C LYS A 67 15.49 -12.08 -2.41
N TYR A 68 14.23 -11.90 -2.80
CA TYR A 68 13.10 -12.65 -2.24
C TYR A 68 12.53 -13.69 -3.20
N GLY A 69 12.83 -13.62 -4.49
CA GLY A 69 12.29 -14.54 -5.50
C GLY A 69 10.78 -14.49 -5.55
N LYS A 70 10.16 -15.68 -5.42
CA LYS A 70 8.69 -15.82 -5.36
C LYS A 70 8.10 -15.67 -3.95
N LYS A 71 8.93 -15.38 -2.95
CA LYS A 71 8.47 -15.20 -1.57
C LYS A 71 7.72 -13.88 -1.45
N VAL A 72 6.56 -13.92 -0.84
CA VAL A 72 5.75 -12.71 -0.60
C VAL A 72 5.86 -12.28 0.88
N PRO A 73 5.85 -10.97 1.17
CA PRO A 73 5.87 -10.48 2.54
C PRO A 73 4.52 -10.74 3.23
N ASP A 74 4.45 -10.55 4.54
CA ASP A 74 3.18 -10.68 5.27
C ASP A 74 2.18 -9.57 4.91
N CYS A 75 2.67 -8.44 4.37
CA CYS A 75 1.85 -7.33 3.89
C CYS A 75 2.47 -6.67 2.66
N VAL A 76 1.66 -6.46 1.62
CA VAL A 76 1.99 -5.65 0.43
C VAL A 76 1.20 -4.35 0.50
N ILE A 77 1.86 -3.21 0.34
CA ILE A 77 1.25 -1.88 0.51
C ILE A 77 1.49 -1.03 -0.74
N CYS A 78 0.40 -0.48 -1.29
CA CYS A 78 0.41 0.47 -2.40
C CYS A 78 -0.14 1.83 -1.92
N PRO A 79 0.70 2.88 -1.79
CA PRO A 79 0.23 4.24 -1.58
C PRO A 79 -0.48 4.77 -2.82
N GLY A 80 -1.21 5.86 -2.66
CA GLY A 80 -1.85 6.54 -3.77
C GLY A 80 -0.97 7.62 -4.42
N GLY A 81 -1.60 8.76 -4.72
CA GLY A 81 -1.09 9.73 -5.68
C GLY A 81 -1.54 9.32 -7.09
N SER A 82 -2.24 10.18 -7.82
CA SER A 82 -2.83 9.80 -9.12
C SER A 82 -1.80 9.23 -10.10
N VAL A 83 -0.66 9.90 -10.25
CA VAL A 83 0.42 9.47 -11.14
C VAL A 83 1.11 8.21 -10.59
N GLY A 84 1.38 8.18 -9.28
CA GLY A 84 2.01 7.03 -8.62
C GLY A 84 1.17 5.76 -8.75
N ALA A 85 -0.13 5.83 -8.47
CA ALA A 85 -1.04 4.70 -8.63
C ALA A 85 -1.13 4.23 -10.10
N THR A 86 -1.13 5.16 -11.07
CA THR A 86 -1.09 4.80 -12.49
C THR A 86 0.21 4.07 -12.83
N ASN A 87 1.36 4.56 -12.37
CA ASN A 87 2.65 3.91 -12.60
C ASN A 87 2.71 2.50 -11.95
N LEU A 88 2.24 2.36 -10.71
CA LEU A 88 2.13 1.05 -10.06
C LEU A 88 1.21 0.10 -10.84
N SER A 89 0.06 0.58 -11.32
CA SER A 89 -0.92 -0.21 -12.06
C SER A 89 -0.43 -0.67 -13.44
N ASN A 90 0.59 -0.02 -13.99
CA ASN A 90 1.23 -0.41 -15.25
C ASN A 90 2.34 -1.43 -15.06
N CYS A 91 2.73 -1.74 -13.82
CA CYS A 91 3.74 -2.74 -13.50
C CYS A 91 3.11 -4.12 -13.35
N THR A 92 3.00 -4.88 -14.44
CA THR A 92 2.41 -6.24 -14.44
C THR A 92 3.08 -7.16 -13.43
N THR A 93 4.40 -7.08 -13.27
CA THR A 93 5.14 -7.88 -12.30
C THR A 93 4.66 -7.63 -10.88
N LEU A 94 4.38 -6.35 -10.52
CA LEU A 94 3.82 -6.00 -9.22
C LEU A 94 2.39 -6.55 -9.06
N LEU A 95 1.52 -6.40 -10.07
CA LEU A 95 0.15 -6.91 -10.00
C LEU A 95 0.12 -8.42 -9.77
N VAL A 96 0.92 -9.18 -10.49
CA VAL A 96 1.06 -10.64 -10.30
C VAL A 96 1.59 -10.98 -8.89
N HIS A 97 2.53 -10.19 -8.37
CA HIS A 97 3.07 -10.38 -7.02
C HIS A 97 2.00 -10.11 -5.93
N MET A 98 1.16 -9.09 -6.13
CA MET A 98 0.05 -8.78 -5.24
C MET A 98 -1.01 -9.89 -5.24
N GLU A 99 -1.38 -10.41 -6.42
CA GLU A 99 -2.31 -11.53 -6.52
C GLU A 99 -1.74 -12.79 -5.87
N LYS A 100 -0.43 -13.03 -6.03
CA LYS A 100 0.22 -14.14 -5.31
C LYS A 100 0.18 -13.93 -3.79
N ALA A 101 0.45 -12.72 -3.30
CA ALA A 101 0.34 -12.41 -1.87
C ALA A 101 -1.09 -12.67 -1.37
N TRP A 102 -2.10 -12.27 -2.13
CA TRP A 102 -3.49 -12.55 -1.85
C TRP A 102 -3.80 -14.04 -1.77
N ASP A 103 -3.37 -14.83 -2.77
CA ASP A 103 -3.57 -16.28 -2.82
C ASP A 103 -2.86 -17.01 -1.68
N ASP A 104 -1.71 -16.50 -1.24
CA ASP A 104 -0.97 -17.02 -0.08
C ASP A 104 -1.55 -16.55 1.28
N GLY A 105 -2.72 -15.90 1.30
CA GLY A 105 -3.40 -15.41 2.50
C GLY A 105 -2.67 -14.25 3.20
N LYS A 106 -1.84 -13.49 2.47
CA LYS A 106 -1.13 -12.32 2.99
C LYS A 106 -2.01 -11.07 2.90
N ILE A 107 -1.67 -10.07 3.71
CA ILE A 107 -2.38 -8.78 3.67
C ILE A 107 -2.02 -8.04 2.39
N VAL A 108 -3.05 -7.56 1.69
CA VAL A 108 -2.91 -6.60 0.60
C VAL A 108 -3.56 -5.29 1.04
N ALA A 109 -2.79 -4.22 1.01
CA ALA A 109 -3.20 -2.92 1.50
C ALA A 109 -3.01 -1.84 0.44
N ALA A 110 -4.00 -0.97 0.29
CA ALA A 110 -3.95 0.14 -0.66
C ALA A 110 -4.72 1.36 -0.14
N ILE A 111 -4.28 2.56 -0.48
CA ILE A 111 -4.91 3.79 -0.02
C ILE A 111 -5.12 4.77 -1.18
N CYS A 112 -6.10 5.65 -1.04
CA CYS A 112 -6.39 6.77 -1.95
C CYS A 112 -6.79 6.29 -3.36
N ALA A 113 -5.99 6.58 -4.38
CA ALA A 113 -6.22 6.16 -5.75
C ALA A 113 -5.97 4.64 -5.96
N SER A 114 -5.04 4.06 -5.20
CA SER A 114 -4.54 2.70 -5.45
C SER A 114 -5.56 1.58 -5.29
N PRO A 115 -6.55 1.63 -4.38
CA PRO A 115 -7.60 0.61 -4.36
C PRO A 115 -8.36 0.51 -5.68
N ALA A 116 -8.70 1.64 -6.29
CA ALA A 116 -9.42 1.64 -7.57
C ALA A 116 -8.50 1.38 -8.76
N VAL A 117 -7.35 2.07 -8.82
CA VAL A 117 -6.48 2.10 -10.01
C VAL A 117 -5.54 0.89 -10.05
N VAL A 118 -4.98 0.46 -8.92
CA VAL A 118 -4.05 -0.68 -8.85
C VAL A 118 -4.81 -1.97 -8.60
N LEU A 119 -5.56 -2.06 -7.47
CA LEU A 119 -6.28 -3.29 -7.14
C LEU A 119 -7.43 -3.56 -8.11
N GLY A 120 -8.04 -2.51 -8.67
CA GLY A 120 -9.07 -2.63 -9.69
C GLY A 120 -8.63 -3.40 -10.95
N LYS A 121 -7.31 -3.54 -11.19
CA LYS A 121 -6.74 -4.37 -12.27
C LYS A 121 -6.45 -5.83 -11.87
N THR A 122 -6.78 -6.21 -10.64
CA THR A 122 -6.53 -7.55 -10.08
C THR A 122 -7.84 -8.21 -9.70
N LYS A 123 -7.77 -9.48 -9.29
CA LYS A 123 -8.94 -10.19 -8.73
C LYS A 123 -9.20 -9.88 -7.25
N ILE A 124 -8.34 -9.12 -6.59
CA ILE A 124 -8.34 -8.94 -5.12
C ILE A 124 -9.62 -8.31 -4.58
N PRO A 125 -10.24 -7.28 -5.23
CA PRO A 125 -11.50 -6.72 -4.76
C PRO A 125 -12.74 -7.60 -4.98
N ASP A 126 -12.60 -8.73 -5.66
CA ASP A 126 -13.75 -9.57 -6.02
C ASP A 126 -14.46 -10.12 -4.77
N GLY A 127 -15.75 -9.77 -4.62
CA GLY A 127 -16.57 -10.13 -3.46
C GLY A 127 -16.12 -9.49 -2.13
N ARG A 128 -15.21 -8.50 -2.14
CA ARG A 128 -14.69 -7.85 -0.94
C ARG A 128 -15.21 -6.42 -0.78
N LYS A 129 -15.46 -6.03 0.46
CA LYS A 129 -15.70 -4.63 0.82
C LYS A 129 -14.41 -3.85 0.71
N TRP A 130 -14.48 -2.66 0.12
CA TRP A 130 -13.31 -1.81 -0.10
C TRP A 130 -13.68 -0.34 -0.15
N THR A 131 -12.70 0.53 0.01
CA THR A 131 -12.82 1.99 -0.13
C THR A 131 -11.65 2.54 -0.92
N CYS A 132 -11.78 3.74 -1.44
CA CYS A 132 -10.73 4.50 -2.12
C CYS A 132 -10.96 6.00 -1.93
N TYR A 133 -10.18 6.83 -2.61
CA TYR A 133 -10.43 8.26 -2.67
C TYR A 133 -11.82 8.51 -3.27
N PRO A 134 -12.67 9.31 -2.60
CA PRO A 134 -14.04 9.55 -3.05
C PRO A 134 -14.12 10.05 -4.49
N GLY A 135 -14.93 9.40 -5.30
CA GLY A 135 -15.09 9.69 -6.72
C GLY A 135 -14.15 8.88 -7.63
N MET A 136 -13.14 8.20 -7.09
CA MET A 136 -12.26 7.33 -7.88
C MET A 136 -12.73 5.88 -7.98
N GLU A 137 -13.77 5.50 -7.28
CA GLU A 137 -14.34 4.15 -7.36
C GLU A 137 -14.75 3.77 -8.79
N ILE A 138 -15.09 4.76 -9.62
CA ILE A 138 -15.45 4.55 -11.04
C ILE A 138 -14.28 4.10 -11.93
N GLU A 139 -13.04 4.25 -11.46
CA GLU A 139 -11.83 3.77 -12.17
C GLU A 139 -11.62 2.26 -12.01
N ALA A 140 -12.29 1.65 -11.03
CA ALA A 140 -12.26 0.20 -10.86
C ALA A 140 -13.20 -0.51 -11.85
N ASP A 141 -12.99 -1.81 -12.05
CA ASP A 141 -13.93 -2.62 -12.83
C ASP A 141 -15.34 -2.50 -12.22
N LYS A 142 -16.35 -2.30 -13.09
CA LYS A 142 -17.75 -2.14 -12.68
C LYS A 142 -18.26 -3.24 -11.77
N LYS A 143 -17.74 -4.46 -11.88
CA LYS A 143 -18.10 -5.59 -11.03
C LYS A 143 -17.77 -5.38 -9.56
N TYR A 144 -16.81 -4.50 -9.23
CA TYR A 144 -16.40 -4.20 -7.85
C TYR A 144 -17.19 -3.08 -7.18
N LEU A 145 -17.93 -2.27 -7.95
CA LEU A 145 -18.65 -1.08 -7.43
C LEU A 145 -19.71 -1.44 -6.38
N GLY A 146 -20.36 -2.61 -6.51
CA GLY A 146 -21.39 -3.05 -5.55
C GLY A 146 -20.88 -3.27 -4.12
N ASN A 147 -19.57 -3.42 -3.95
CA ASN A 147 -18.93 -3.66 -2.66
C ASN A 147 -18.13 -2.44 -2.14
N TYR A 148 -18.17 -1.31 -2.86
CA TYR A 148 -17.55 -0.07 -2.42
C TYR A 148 -18.27 0.48 -1.19
N ILE A 149 -17.49 0.91 -0.20
CA ILE A 149 -17.97 1.54 1.04
C ILE A 149 -17.25 2.87 1.22
N ASN A 150 -18.00 3.96 1.35
CA ASN A 150 -17.43 5.27 1.65
C ASN A 150 -17.10 5.38 3.15
N ASP A 151 -15.98 4.77 3.55
CA ASP A 151 -15.48 4.83 4.92
C ASP A 151 -13.99 5.22 4.93
N VAL A 152 -13.47 5.56 6.10
CA VAL A 152 -12.09 6.04 6.27
C VAL A 152 -11.08 4.93 6.03
N VAL A 153 -11.30 3.77 6.64
CA VAL A 153 -10.51 2.53 6.48
C VAL A 153 -11.49 1.37 6.44
N VAL A 154 -11.34 0.50 5.45
CA VAL A 154 -12.13 -0.73 5.32
C VAL A 154 -11.20 -1.92 5.36
N THR A 155 -11.46 -2.84 6.28
CA THR A 155 -10.80 -4.15 6.39
C THR A 155 -11.82 -5.23 6.09
N ASP A 156 -11.53 -6.07 5.09
CA ASP A 156 -12.32 -7.26 4.78
C ASP A 156 -11.39 -8.46 4.54
N GLY A 157 -11.29 -9.30 5.56
CA GLY A 157 -10.32 -10.40 5.55
C GLY A 157 -8.88 -9.89 5.46
N ASN A 158 -8.20 -10.25 4.39
CA ASN A 158 -6.81 -9.85 4.12
C ASN A 158 -6.69 -8.56 3.27
N LEU A 159 -7.80 -7.93 2.92
CA LEU A 159 -7.82 -6.67 2.20
C LEU A 159 -7.97 -5.50 3.18
N VAL A 160 -7.05 -4.53 3.12
CA VAL A 160 -7.13 -3.28 3.87
C VAL A 160 -7.06 -2.12 2.90
N THR A 161 -8.11 -1.30 2.87
CA THR A 161 -8.17 -0.13 1.99
C THR A 161 -8.48 1.14 2.76
N SER A 162 -8.06 2.29 2.25
CA SER A 162 -8.33 3.58 2.87
C SER A 162 -8.50 4.68 1.83
N ARG A 163 -9.14 5.79 2.23
CA ARG A 163 -9.65 6.78 1.28
C ARG A 163 -8.69 7.90 0.89
N GLY A 164 -7.61 8.16 1.64
CA GLY A 164 -6.71 9.23 1.22
C GLY A 164 -5.78 9.78 2.31
N PRO A 165 -5.00 10.84 2.02
CA PRO A 165 -3.89 11.27 2.86
C PRO A 165 -4.31 11.65 4.28
N GLY A 166 -5.48 12.23 4.48
CA GLY A 166 -6.03 12.52 5.81
C GLY A 166 -6.37 11.28 6.65
N ALA A 167 -6.35 10.08 6.06
CA ALA A 167 -6.58 8.80 6.73
C ALA A 167 -5.30 7.97 6.89
N SER A 168 -4.14 8.47 6.46
CA SER A 168 -2.88 7.71 6.42
C SER A 168 -2.47 7.15 7.78
N GLU A 169 -2.68 7.91 8.84
CA GLU A 169 -2.40 7.46 10.21
C GLU A 169 -3.31 6.32 10.63
N GLN A 170 -4.62 6.44 10.39
CA GLN A 170 -5.59 5.40 10.73
C GLN A 170 -5.34 4.12 9.92
N PHE A 171 -5.03 4.25 8.63
CA PHE A 171 -4.63 3.15 7.77
C PHE A 171 -3.36 2.44 8.29
N ALA A 172 -2.31 3.21 8.63
CA ALA A 172 -1.08 2.66 9.18
C ALA A 172 -1.31 1.94 10.50
N MET A 173 -2.14 2.51 11.39
CA MET A 173 -2.46 1.89 12.68
C MET A 173 -3.30 0.63 12.56
N GLU A 174 -4.17 0.55 11.56
CA GLU A 174 -4.89 -0.69 11.27
C GLU A 174 -3.92 -1.80 10.84
N LEU A 175 -2.95 -1.48 9.98
CA LEU A 175 -1.89 -2.43 9.60
C LEU A 175 -1.03 -2.86 10.79
N VAL A 176 -0.67 -1.94 11.70
CA VAL A 176 0.01 -2.28 12.96
C VAL A 176 -0.82 -3.24 13.79
N ARG A 177 -2.12 -2.96 13.96
CA ARG A 177 -3.04 -3.83 14.71
C ARG A 177 -3.07 -5.25 14.15
N ILE A 178 -3.14 -5.38 12.83
CA ILE A 178 -3.20 -6.69 12.16
C ILE A 178 -1.87 -7.44 12.25
N LEU A 179 -0.73 -6.77 12.04
CA LEU A 179 0.57 -7.41 11.93
C LEU A 179 1.27 -7.61 13.29
N ALA A 180 1.06 -6.70 14.24
CA ALA A 180 1.77 -6.66 15.53
C ALA A 180 0.85 -6.75 16.76
N GLY A 181 -0.48 -6.76 16.56
CA GLY A 181 -1.48 -6.89 17.62
C GLY A 181 -1.97 -5.57 18.22
N GLN A 182 -3.13 -5.62 18.87
CA GLN A 182 -3.82 -4.46 19.44
C GLN A 182 -2.98 -3.74 20.51
N GLU A 183 -2.35 -4.49 21.41
CA GLU A 183 -1.53 -3.92 22.49
C GLU A 183 -0.37 -3.06 21.93
N THR A 184 0.29 -3.54 20.87
CA THR A 184 1.36 -2.79 20.18
C THR A 184 0.79 -1.52 19.55
N ALA A 185 -0.36 -1.61 18.89
CA ALA A 185 -1.03 -0.47 18.29
C ALA A 185 -1.37 0.59 19.36
N ASP A 186 -1.94 0.20 20.49
CA ASP A 186 -2.31 1.13 21.57
C ASP A 186 -1.08 1.80 22.20
N LYS A 187 0.01 1.05 22.37
CA LYS A 187 1.28 1.60 22.83
C LYS A 187 1.84 2.65 21.85
N ILE A 188 1.82 2.36 20.56
CA ILE A 188 2.30 3.29 19.54
C ILE A 188 1.43 4.55 19.50
N ARG A 189 0.10 4.44 19.52
CA ARG A 189 -0.80 5.58 19.60
C ARG A 189 -0.46 6.51 20.76
N LYS A 190 -0.23 5.93 21.93
CA LYS A 190 0.13 6.71 23.14
C LYS A 190 1.45 7.44 22.99
N VAL A 191 2.51 6.78 22.50
CA VAL A 191 3.85 7.40 22.40
C VAL A 191 3.98 8.37 21.23
N SER A 192 3.21 8.19 20.15
CA SER A 192 3.17 9.11 19.01
C SER A 192 2.16 10.25 19.19
N GLN A 193 1.47 10.31 20.34
CA GLN A 193 0.48 11.35 20.67
C GLN A 193 -0.66 11.46 19.64
N GLN A 194 -1.10 10.31 19.12
CA GLN A 194 -2.24 10.26 18.20
C GLN A 194 -3.53 10.71 18.89
N ARG A 195 -4.40 11.38 18.15
CA ARG A 195 -5.71 11.89 18.60
C ARG A 195 -6.78 10.80 18.51
#